data_295de218e1e20464cac5aec38477c8bb
#
_entry.id   295de218e1e20464cac5aec38477c8bb
#
_cell.length_a   1.000
_cell.length_b   1.000
_cell.length_c   1.000
_cell.angle_alpha   90.00
_cell.angle_beta   90.00
_cell.angle_gamma   90.00
#
_symmetry.space_group_name_H-M   'P 1'
#
loop_
_entity.id
_entity.type
_entity.pdbx_description
1 polymer ?
#
loop_
_entity_poly.entity_id
_entity_poly.type
_entity_poly.pdbx_seq_one_letter_code
_entity_poly.pdbx_strand_id
1 'polypeptide(L)'
;MLRNNFHCEQFKLQKLICRCVLMLAIVTIARIDDTPAGERERFLAGQLLVATPEMKDPRFAEVIIYMVKHDEEGAFGLVVNRPLAKGSYGDLLKGFGSDIKDAKGEVVIYYGGPVGSHQGFVLHSDDVLFESSTKVRDGIAMTADAKLIEAMARGKGPKQSLLMFGYAGWAPGQLEMELKGESWFVIGGDKSLIFGKDADKKWHQAIDKRQIPL
;
A
#
# COMPACT_ATOMS: atom_id res chain seq x y z
N MET A 1 21.23 67.00 3.19
CA MET A 1 20.16 66.72 4.16
C MET A 1 19.02 65.89 3.51
N LEU A 2 19.30 64.71 2.97
CA LEU A 2 18.35 63.84 2.24
C LEU A 2 18.82 62.37 2.26
N ARG A 3 19.04 61.81 3.46
CA ARG A 3 19.55 60.41 3.54
C ARG A 3 18.86 59.54 4.62
N ASN A 4 17.88 60.06 5.36
CA ASN A 4 17.30 59.34 6.51
C ASN A 4 15.85 58.88 6.32
N ASN A 5 15.20 59.08 5.17
CA ASN A 5 13.80 58.67 5.00
C ASN A 5 13.60 57.29 4.35
N PHE A 6 14.62 56.74 3.72
CA PHE A 6 14.51 55.42 3.05
C PHE A 6 14.56 54.21 4.02
N HIS A 7 15.12 54.37 5.20
CA HIS A 7 15.25 53.23 6.16
C HIS A 7 13.98 53.04 7.01
N CYS A 8 13.14 54.04 7.16
CA CYS A 8 11.93 53.94 7.98
C CYS A 8 10.76 53.27 7.24
N GLU A 9 10.68 53.42 5.93
CA GLU A 9 9.64 52.80 5.08
C GLU A 9 9.88 51.29 4.89
N GLN A 10 11.13 50.88 4.74
CA GLN A 10 11.48 49.46 4.60
C GLN A 10 11.13 48.62 5.85
N PHE A 11 11.28 49.20 7.04
CA PHE A 11 10.91 48.52 8.31
C PHE A 11 9.40 48.36 8.48
N LYS A 12 8.59 49.24 7.95
CA LYS A 12 7.12 49.11 8.00
C LYS A 12 6.60 48.08 7.01
N LEU A 13 7.18 48.02 5.82
CA LEU A 13 6.81 47.04 4.80
C LEU A 13 7.21 45.62 5.23
N GLN A 14 8.38 45.42 5.86
CA GLN A 14 8.84 44.14 6.35
C GLN A 14 8.01 43.58 7.52
N LYS A 15 7.49 44.47 8.40
CA LYS A 15 6.54 44.08 9.46
C LYS A 15 5.16 43.72 8.93
N LEU A 16 4.72 44.30 7.82
CA LEU A 16 3.43 43.98 7.19
C LEU A 16 3.49 42.62 6.46
N ILE A 17 4.61 42.34 5.76
CA ILE A 17 4.83 41.06 5.10
C ILE A 17 4.97 39.91 6.13
N CYS A 18 5.66 40.16 7.26
CA CYS A 18 5.82 39.16 8.31
C CYS A 18 4.48 38.83 9.02
N ARG A 19 3.55 39.79 9.13
CA ARG A 19 2.21 39.55 9.67
C ARG A 19 1.28 38.81 8.70
N CYS A 20 1.42 39.02 7.41
CA CYS A 20 0.65 38.27 6.39
C CYS A 20 1.15 36.82 6.25
N VAL A 21 2.44 36.58 6.34
CA VAL A 21 3.00 35.23 6.31
C VAL A 21 2.65 34.42 7.56
N LEU A 22 2.52 35.06 8.72
CA LEU A 22 2.13 34.38 9.97
C LEU A 22 0.63 34.05 10.03
N MET A 23 -0.21 34.73 9.27
CA MET A 23 -1.66 34.44 9.17
C MET A 23 -1.97 33.36 8.11
N LEU A 24 -1.07 33.06 7.18
CA LEU A 24 -1.25 31.98 6.20
C LEU A 24 -0.74 30.60 6.70
N ALA A 25 -0.05 30.56 7.86
CA ALA A 25 0.53 29.32 8.42
C ALA A 25 -0.38 28.59 9.40
N ILE A 26 -1.62 29.03 9.61
CA ILE A 26 -2.56 28.41 10.58
C ILE A 26 -3.73 27.69 9.90
N VAL A 27 -3.71 27.48 8.60
CA VAL A 27 -4.75 26.70 7.87
C VAL A 27 -4.16 25.45 7.22
N THR A 28 -3.15 24.85 7.82
CA THR A 28 -2.84 23.42 7.61
C THR A 28 -3.40 22.64 8.79
N ILE A 29 -4.68 22.82 9.03
CA ILE A 29 -5.46 21.91 9.86
C ILE A 29 -5.60 20.59 9.08
N ALA A 30 -5.17 19.51 9.73
CA ALA A 30 -5.50 18.13 9.47
C ALA A 30 -6.61 17.98 8.41
N ARG A 31 -6.28 17.56 7.21
CA ARG A 31 -7.24 16.87 6.36
C ARG A 31 -7.58 15.59 7.11
N ILE A 32 -8.58 15.67 7.97
CA ILE A 32 -9.43 14.52 8.25
C ILE A 32 -9.85 14.06 6.86
N ASP A 33 -9.61 12.80 6.54
CA ASP A 33 -10.15 12.16 5.34
C ASP A 33 -11.68 12.19 5.43
N ASP A 34 -12.26 13.31 5.09
CA ASP A 34 -13.69 13.51 4.92
C ASP A 34 -14.10 13.06 3.51
N THR A 35 -13.67 11.83 3.14
CA THR A 35 -14.21 11.17 1.95
C THR A 35 -15.65 10.82 2.27
N PRO A 36 -16.64 11.34 1.53
CA PRO A 36 -18.06 11.03 1.77
C PRO A 36 -18.27 9.52 1.79
N ALA A 37 -19.14 9.03 2.67
CA ALA A 37 -19.41 7.59 2.82
C ALA A 37 -19.76 6.90 1.48
N GLY A 38 -20.43 7.61 0.55
CA GLY A 38 -20.76 7.11 -0.79
C GLY A 38 -19.56 6.98 -1.74
N GLU A 39 -18.47 7.74 -1.54
CA GLU A 39 -17.22 7.54 -2.30
C GLU A 39 -16.44 6.34 -1.80
N ARG A 40 -16.51 6.04 -0.50
CA ARG A 40 -15.87 4.84 0.10
C ARG A 40 -16.49 3.54 -0.40
N GLU A 41 -17.76 3.51 -0.77
CA GLU A 41 -18.44 2.35 -1.36
C GLU A 41 -18.08 2.15 -2.84
N ARG A 42 -17.71 3.22 -3.55
CA ARG A 42 -17.33 3.18 -4.96
C ARG A 42 -15.94 2.60 -5.17
N PHE A 43 -15.01 2.82 -4.26
CA PHE A 43 -13.62 2.44 -4.40
C PHE A 43 -13.25 1.24 -3.51
N LEU A 44 -12.39 0.37 -4.03
CA LEU A 44 -12.10 -0.96 -3.47
C LEU A 44 -10.90 -1.01 -2.52
N ALA A 45 -10.29 0.13 -2.17
CA ALA A 45 -9.14 0.14 -1.25
C ALA A 45 -9.50 -0.58 0.07
N GLY A 46 -8.65 -1.52 0.49
CA GLY A 46 -8.87 -2.38 1.67
C GLY A 46 -9.70 -3.63 1.42
N GLN A 47 -10.18 -3.85 0.20
CA GLN A 47 -10.93 -5.05 -0.19
C GLN A 47 -10.04 -6.05 -0.94
N LEU A 48 -10.54 -7.26 -1.11
CA LEU A 48 -9.91 -8.31 -1.89
C LEU A 48 -10.61 -8.45 -3.24
N LEU A 49 -9.83 -8.36 -4.31
CA LEU A 49 -10.23 -8.65 -5.67
C LEU A 49 -9.84 -10.10 -5.97
N VAL A 50 -10.82 -10.93 -6.29
CA VAL A 50 -10.65 -12.37 -6.48
C VAL A 50 -10.95 -12.73 -7.93
N ALA A 51 -10.00 -13.41 -8.56
CA ALA A 51 -10.20 -13.91 -9.93
C ALA A 51 -11.34 -14.92 -9.97
N THR A 52 -12.24 -14.77 -10.95
CA THR A 52 -13.28 -15.79 -11.16
C THR A 52 -12.69 -17.04 -11.83
N PRO A 53 -13.37 -18.19 -11.77
CA PRO A 53 -12.93 -19.39 -12.50
C PRO A 53 -12.80 -19.16 -14.01
N GLU A 54 -13.52 -18.19 -14.57
CA GLU A 54 -13.53 -17.81 -15.98
C GLU A 54 -12.41 -16.84 -16.37
N MET A 55 -11.50 -16.50 -15.43
CA MET A 55 -10.37 -15.62 -15.68
C MET A 55 -9.54 -16.11 -16.88
N LYS A 56 -9.51 -15.32 -17.95
CA LYS A 56 -8.84 -15.68 -19.20
C LYS A 56 -7.35 -15.39 -19.20
N ASP A 57 -6.92 -14.42 -18.40
CA ASP A 57 -5.50 -14.07 -18.30
C ASP A 57 -4.77 -15.05 -17.38
N PRO A 58 -3.86 -15.89 -17.89
CA PRO A 58 -3.19 -16.91 -17.08
C PRO A 58 -2.30 -16.32 -15.98
N ARG A 59 -1.92 -15.05 -16.09
CA ARG A 59 -1.17 -14.35 -15.03
C ARG A 59 -2.02 -14.16 -13.78
N PHE A 60 -3.33 -14.12 -13.95
CA PHE A 60 -4.29 -13.85 -12.88
C PHE A 60 -5.24 -15.03 -12.57
N ALA A 61 -5.07 -16.19 -13.20
CA ALA A 61 -5.86 -17.36 -12.86
C ALA A 61 -5.68 -17.71 -11.36
N GLU A 62 -6.78 -17.92 -10.63
CA GLU A 62 -6.79 -18.25 -9.19
C GLU A 62 -6.05 -17.24 -8.28
N VAL A 63 -5.97 -15.98 -8.70
CA VAL A 63 -5.28 -14.92 -7.94
C VAL A 63 -6.23 -14.21 -7.00
N ILE A 64 -5.70 -13.82 -5.84
CA ILE A 64 -6.31 -12.87 -4.91
C ILE A 64 -5.41 -11.66 -4.80
N ILE A 65 -5.97 -10.47 -4.98
CA ILE A 65 -5.28 -9.20 -4.89
C ILE A 65 -5.86 -8.37 -3.75
N TYR A 66 -5.02 -7.91 -2.83
CA TYR A 66 -5.42 -6.91 -1.85
C TYR A 66 -5.28 -5.51 -2.48
N MET A 67 -6.37 -4.76 -2.50
CA MET A 67 -6.43 -3.44 -3.08
C MET A 67 -5.86 -2.41 -2.11
N VAL A 68 -4.70 -1.86 -2.44
CA VAL A 68 -4.01 -0.85 -1.61
C VAL A 68 -4.53 0.55 -1.92
N LYS A 69 -4.75 0.85 -3.20
CA LYS A 69 -5.30 2.12 -3.68
C LYS A 69 -6.32 1.85 -4.78
N HIS A 70 -7.43 2.61 -4.77
CA HIS A 70 -8.36 2.70 -5.86
C HIS A 70 -9.04 4.07 -5.81
N ASP A 71 -8.95 4.84 -6.88
CA ASP A 71 -9.54 6.16 -7.05
C ASP A 71 -9.79 6.46 -8.53
N GLU A 72 -10.12 7.69 -8.86
CA GLU A 72 -10.38 8.12 -10.25
C GLU A 72 -9.13 8.09 -11.14
N GLU A 73 -7.94 8.07 -10.56
CA GLU A 73 -6.65 7.99 -11.27
C GLU A 73 -6.27 6.55 -11.61
N GLY A 74 -6.99 5.55 -11.07
CA GLY A 74 -6.77 4.13 -11.32
C GLY A 74 -6.69 3.29 -10.05
N ALA A 75 -6.09 2.10 -10.16
CA ALA A 75 -6.01 1.18 -9.05
C ALA A 75 -4.63 0.52 -8.92
N PHE A 76 -4.28 0.20 -7.68
CA PHE A 76 -3.05 -0.48 -7.30
C PHE A 76 -3.37 -1.58 -6.29
N GLY A 77 -2.90 -2.79 -6.54
CA GLY A 77 -3.11 -3.93 -5.67
C GLY A 77 -1.92 -4.88 -5.63
N LEU A 78 -1.91 -5.73 -4.62
CA LEU A 78 -0.84 -6.68 -4.35
C LEU A 78 -1.39 -8.11 -4.28
N VAL A 79 -0.84 -9.02 -5.08
CA VAL A 79 -1.20 -10.44 -5.07
C VAL A 79 -0.75 -11.07 -3.75
N VAL A 80 -1.65 -11.74 -3.04
CA VAL A 80 -1.40 -12.24 -1.67
C VAL A 80 -1.31 -13.77 -1.56
N ASN A 81 -1.45 -14.49 -2.68
CA ASN A 81 -1.51 -15.96 -2.68
C ASN A 81 -0.54 -16.64 -3.65
N ARG A 82 0.52 -15.95 -4.12
CA ARG A 82 1.53 -16.54 -4.99
C ARG A 82 2.93 -16.47 -4.41
N PRO A 83 3.36 -17.45 -3.57
CA PRO A 83 4.73 -17.54 -3.12
C PRO A 83 5.66 -17.89 -4.31
N LEU A 84 6.81 -17.22 -4.40
CA LEU A 84 7.83 -17.44 -5.43
C LEU A 84 9.05 -18.16 -4.89
N ALA A 85 9.54 -17.73 -3.72
CA ALA A 85 10.77 -18.22 -3.17
C ALA A 85 10.76 -18.12 -1.64
N LYS A 86 11.61 -18.92 -1.00
CA LYS A 86 11.92 -18.85 0.42
C LYS A 86 13.43 -18.72 0.59
N GLY A 87 13.85 -17.83 1.46
CA GLY A 87 15.27 -17.59 1.70
C GLY A 87 15.54 -16.91 3.03
N SER A 88 16.80 -16.65 3.34
CA SER A 88 17.19 -15.90 4.53
C SER A 88 17.04 -14.39 4.31
N TYR A 89 16.71 -13.65 5.38
CA TYR A 89 16.79 -12.18 5.32
C TYR A 89 18.20 -11.69 4.99
N GLY A 90 19.25 -12.40 5.44
CA GLY A 90 20.63 -12.02 5.18
C GLY A 90 20.97 -12.05 3.69
N ASP A 91 20.58 -13.10 2.96
CA ASP A 91 20.83 -13.20 1.52
C ASP A 91 20.02 -12.18 0.73
N LEU A 92 18.75 -11.96 1.14
CA LEU A 92 17.90 -10.95 0.54
C LEU A 92 18.51 -9.54 0.68
N LEU A 93 18.93 -9.17 1.88
CA LEU A 93 19.49 -7.85 2.16
C LEU A 93 20.85 -7.63 1.47
N LYS A 94 21.68 -8.67 1.36
CA LYS A 94 22.90 -8.61 0.53
C LYS A 94 22.59 -8.31 -0.93
N GLY A 95 21.52 -8.90 -1.48
CA GLY A 95 21.05 -8.61 -2.83
C GLY A 95 20.65 -7.14 -3.04
N PHE A 96 20.26 -6.44 -1.98
CA PHE A 96 19.98 -4.99 -1.98
C PHE A 96 21.20 -4.13 -1.60
N GLY A 97 22.37 -4.73 -1.44
CA GLY A 97 23.59 -4.00 -1.05
C GLY A 97 23.64 -3.64 0.45
N SER A 98 22.78 -4.20 1.28
CA SER A 98 22.79 -4.02 2.73
C SER A 98 23.46 -5.21 3.42
N ASP A 99 24.54 -4.97 4.16
CA ASP A 99 25.24 -6.02 4.95
C ASP A 99 24.89 -5.88 6.44
N ILE A 100 23.81 -6.54 6.83
CA ILE A 100 23.37 -6.61 8.23
C ILE A 100 23.91 -7.88 8.87
N LYS A 101 24.94 -7.75 9.70
CA LYS A 101 25.62 -8.89 10.38
C LYS A 101 24.70 -9.70 11.28
N ASP A 102 23.61 -9.10 11.81
CA ASP A 102 22.69 -9.72 12.77
C ASP A 102 21.33 -10.11 12.14
N ALA A 103 21.26 -10.21 10.82
CA ALA A 103 20.05 -10.65 10.13
C ALA A 103 19.71 -12.09 10.51
N LYS A 104 18.50 -12.34 11.03
CA LYS A 104 18.01 -13.64 11.48
C LYS A 104 16.68 -13.97 10.80
N GLY A 105 16.44 -15.28 10.66
CA GLY A 105 15.16 -15.80 10.19
C GLY A 105 15.08 -15.92 8.68
N GLU A 106 13.96 -16.48 8.26
CA GLU A 106 13.63 -16.74 6.86
C GLU A 106 12.45 -15.88 6.44
N VAL A 107 12.37 -15.60 5.15
CA VAL A 107 11.28 -14.85 4.52
C VAL A 107 10.77 -15.61 3.32
N VAL A 108 9.46 -15.59 3.13
CA VAL A 108 8.81 -16.01 1.89
C VAL A 108 8.60 -14.78 1.03
N ILE A 109 9.08 -14.83 -0.20
CA ILE A 109 8.93 -13.80 -1.21
C ILE A 109 7.73 -14.16 -2.08
N TYR A 110 6.82 -13.24 -2.27
CA TYR A 110 5.62 -13.42 -3.08
C TYR A 110 5.73 -12.67 -4.41
N TYR A 111 5.02 -13.15 -5.40
CA TYR A 111 4.71 -12.42 -6.62
C TYR A 111 3.59 -11.42 -6.31
N GLY A 112 3.89 -10.13 -6.33
CA GLY A 112 2.93 -9.07 -6.06
C GLY A 112 2.09 -8.65 -7.27
N GLY A 113 2.58 -8.96 -8.49
CA GLY A 113 1.90 -8.66 -9.75
C GLY A 113 2.86 -8.47 -10.92
N PRO A 114 2.31 -8.29 -12.14
CA PRO A 114 3.10 -8.26 -13.37
C PRO A 114 3.89 -6.96 -13.62
N VAL A 115 3.57 -5.89 -12.90
CA VAL A 115 4.19 -4.57 -13.11
C VAL A 115 5.33 -4.39 -12.12
N GLY A 116 6.44 -3.80 -12.57
CA GLY A 116 7.56 -3.39 -11.69
C GLY A 116 8.17 -4.57 -10.91
N SER A 117 8.52 -5.67 -11.54
CA SER A 117 9.02 -6.90 -10.91
C SER A 117 10.26 -6.71 -10.01
N HIS A 118 10.97 -5.58 -10.12
CA HIS A 118 12.11 -5.21 -9.29
C HIS A 118 11.72 -4.33 -8.08
N GLN A 119 10.47 -3.90 -8.00
CA GLN A 119 9.98 -3.08 -6.91
C GLN A 119 9.49 -3.98 -5.77
N GLY A 120 10.05 -3.80 -4.58
CA GLY A 120 9.68 -4.54 -3.38
C GLY A 120 8.64 -3.81 -2.55
N PHE A 121 7.67 -4.56 -2.04
CA PHE A 121 6.62 -4.08 -1.13
C PHE A 121 6.46 -5.02 0.04
N VAL A 122 6.19 -4.47 1.21
CA VAL A 122 5.75 -5.23 2.37
C VAL A 122 4.32 -4.85 2.70
N LEU A 123 3.39 -5.78 2.54
CA LEU A 123 2.03 -5.66 3.06
C LEU A 123 2.04 -6.19 4.49
N HIS A 124 1.54 -5.42 5.47
CA HIS A 124 1.74 -5.78 6.88
C HIS A 124 0.64 -5.25 7.81
N SER A 125 0.58 -5.81 9.02
CA SER A 125 -0.22 -5.24 10.10
C SER A 125 0.35 -3.89 10.56
N ASP A 126 -0.50 -2.94 10.93
CA ASP A 126 -0.13 -1.55 11.24
C ASP A 126 0.41 -1.34 12.66
N ASP A 127 0.77 -2.41 13.36
CA ASP A 127 1.42 -2.36 14.67
C ASP A 127 2.88 -1.86 14.61
N VAL A 128 3.48 -1.85 13.43
CA VAL A 128 4.75 -1.19 13.12
C VAL A 128 4.58 -0.33 11.88
N LEU A 129 4.86 0.96 12.00
CA LEU A 129 4.74 1.93 10.91
C LEU A 129 6.03 2.72 10.77
N PHE A 130 6.37 3.05 9.53
CA PHE A 130 7.43 3.98 9.14
C PHE A 130 6.78 5.23 8.55
N GLU A 131 7.53 6.31 8.42
CA GLU A 131 7.05 7.53 7.77
C GLU A 131 6.60 7.27 6.33
N SER A 132 7.28 6.33 5.66
CA SER A 132 6.97 5.87 4.30
C SER A 132 5.83 4.85 4.22
N SER A 133 5.20 4.47 5.33
CA SER A 133 4.09 3.52 5.34
C SER A 133 2.78 4.16 4.89
N THR A 134 2.09 3.52 3.98
CA THR A 134 0.72 3.85 3.57
C THR A 134 -0.26 3.00 4.36
N LYS A 135 -1.04 3.61 5.25
CA LYS A 135 -2.18 2.93 5.89
C LYS A 135 -3.30 2.73 4.86
N VAL A 136 -3.85 1.54 4.80
CA VAL A 136 -4.95 1.23 3.88
C VAL A 136 -6.28 1.17 4.63
N ARG A 137 -6.61 0.06 5.25
CA ARG A 137 -7.85 -0.14 6.01
C ARG A 137 -7.67 -1.25 7.05
N ASP A 138 -8.46 -1.22 8.10
CA ASP A 138 -8.64 -2.30 9.10
C ASP A 138 -7.32 -2.80 9.72
N GLY A 139 -6.40 -1.86 10.00
CA GLY A 139 -5.11 -2.17 10.60
C GLY A 139 -4.16 -2.90 9.64
N ILE A 140 -4.24 -2.59 8.35
CA ILE A 140 -3.31 -3.05 7.31
C ILE A 140 -2.61 -1.83 6.71
N ALA A 141 -1.31 -1.96 6.50
CA ALA A 141 -0.47 -0.97 5.86
C ALA A 141 0.42 -1.62 4.79
N MET A 142 0.94 -0.80 3.90
CA MET A 142 1.94 -1.16 2.89
C MET A 142 3.14 -0.24 3.02
N THR A 143 4.33 -0.80 2.92
CA THR A 143 5.59 -0.07 2.95
C THR A 143 6.50 -0.53 1.83
N ALA A 144 7.10 0.42 1.08
CA ALA A 144 8.06 0.16 0.02
C ALA A 144 9.51 0.51 0.43
N ASP A 145 9.78 0.67 1.72
CA ASP A 145 11.08 1.06 2.26
C ASP A 145 11.86 -0.17 2.75
N ALA A 146 13.09 -0.36 2.27
CA ALA A 146 13.98 -1.42 2.70
C ALA A 146 14.26 -1.43 4.22
N LYS A 147 14.13 -0.29 4.90
CA LYS A 147 14.28 -0.19 6.36
C LYS A 147 13.31 -1.09 7.12
N LEU A 148 12.11 -1.32 6.58
CA LEU A 148 11.17 -2.26 7.20
C LEU A 148 11.69 -3.70 7.08
N ILE A 149 12.25 -4.08 5.93
CA ILE A 149 12.86 -5.41 5.74
C ILE A 149 14.05 -5.59 6.70
N GLU A 150 14.85 -4.55 6.91
CA GLU A 150 15.94 -4.56 7.89
C GLU A 150 15.43 -4.71 9.33
N ALA A 151 14.33 -4.04 9.67
CA ALA A 151 13.70 -4.20 10.99
C ALA A 151 13.16 -5.62 11.18
N MET A 152 12.53 -6.20 10.15
CA MET A 152 12.07 -7.59 10.15
C MET A 152 13.24 -8.58 10.37
N ALA A 153 14.36 -8.37 9.68
CA ALA A 153 15.58 -9.17 9.82
C ALA A 153 16.18 -9.13 11.25
N ARG A 154 15.92 -8.06 11.99
CA ARG A 154 16.32 -7.90 13.41
C ARG A 154 15.25 -8.35 14.40
N GLY A 155 14.14 -8.93 13.92
CA GLY A 155 13.02 -9.33 14.77
C GLY A 155 12.20 -8.17 15.33
N LYS A 156 12.28 -6.99 14.72
CA LYS A 156 11.54 -5.76 15.08
C LYS A 156 10.47 -5.39 14.03
N GLY A 157 10.08 -6.35 13.21
CA GLY A 157 9.06 -6.17 12.19
C GLY A 157 7.64 -6.27 12.75
N PRO A 158 6.62 -6.06 11.88
CA PRO A 158 5.22 -6.21 12.22
C PRO A 158 4.86 -7.69 12.52
N LYS A 159 3.78 -7.89 13.25
CA LYS A 159 3.29 -9.23 13.64
C LYS A 159 2.90 -10.09 12.46
N GLN A 160 2.34 -9.47 11.43
CA GLN A 160 1.93 -10.12 10.19
C GLN A 160 2.51 -9.36 9.01
N SER A 161 3.11 -10.06 8.05
CA SER A 161 3.67 -9.43 6.85
C SER A 161 3.80 -10.40 5.69
N LEU A 162 3.69 -9.86 4.48
CA LEU A 162 4.02 -10.52 3.22
C LEU A 162 5.01 -9.61 2.49
N LEU A 163 6.18 -10.13 2.15
CA LEU A 163 7.14 -9.45 1.30
C LEU A 163 6.91 -9.89 -0.14
N MET A 164 6.78 -8.95 -1.05
CA MET A 164 6.48 -9.23 -2.44
C MET A 164 7.20 -8.33 -3.41
N PHE A 165 7.37 -8.81 -4.63
CA PHE A 165 7.93 -8.04 -5.74
C PHE A 165 6.90 -7.89 -6.86
N GLY A 166 6.86 -6.69 -7.43
CA GLY A 166 5.86 -6.30 -8.42
C GLY A 166 4.51 -5.99 -7.80
N TYR A 167 3.59 -5.54 -8.65
CA TYR A 167 2.23 -5.17 -8.29
C TYR A 167 1.27 -5.36 -9.47
N ALA A 168 -0.03 -5.36 -9.20
CA ALA A 168 -1.08 -5.24 -10.19
C ALA A 168 -1.54 -3.78 -10.25
N GLY A 169 -1.62 -3.22 -11.44
CA GLY A 169 -2.01 -1.84 -11.66
C GLY A 169 -3.04 -1.73 -12.76
N TRP A 170 -3.98 -0.81 -12.61
CA TRP A 170 -5.03 -0.49 -13.58
C TRP A 170 -5.04 1.01 -13.87
N ALA A 171 -5.17 1.34 -15.13
CA ALA A 171 -5.43 2.71 -15.57
C ALA A 171 -6.83 3.18 -15.13
N PRO A 172 -7.12 4.49 -15.17
CA PRO A 172 -8.45 5.02 -14.89
C PRO A 172 -9.56 4.28 -15.64
N GLY A 173 -10.57 3.77 -14.91
CA GLY A 173 -11.72 3.05 -15.47
C GLY A 173 -11.46 1.63 -15.96
N GLN A 174 -10.21 1.16 -15.97
CA GLN A 174 -9.88 -0.19 -16.45
C GLN A 174 -10.43 -1.27 -15.50
N LEU A 175 -10.25 -1.10 -14.19
CA LEU A 175 -10.74 -2.07 -13.21
C LEU A 175 -12.26 -2.20 -13.25
N GLU A 176 -12.97 -1.10 -13.41
CA GLU A 176 -14.42 -1.08 -13.52
C GLU A 176 -14.92 -1.85 -14.77
N MET A 177 -14.17 -1.77 -15.88
CA MET A 177 -14.50 -2.55 -17.08
C MET A 177 -14.27 -4.05 -16.85
N GLU A 178 -13.18 -4.42 -16.18
CA GLU A 178 -12.87 -5.82 -15.87
C GLU A 178 -13.88 -6.43 -14.88
N LEU A 179 -14.35 -5.63 -13.90
CA LEU A 179 -15.43 -6.04 -12.99
C LEU A 179 -16.76 -6.27 -13.71
N LYS A 180 -17.13 -5.38 -14.65
CA LYS A 180 -18.32 -5.57 -15.50
C LYS A 180 -18.21 -6.81 -16.41
N GLY A 181 -17.00 -7.15 -16.81
CA GLY A 181 -16.69 -8.34 -17.61
C GLY A 181 -16.61 -9.64 -16.80
N GLU A 182 -16.98 -9.58 -15.50
CA GLU A 182 -17.01 -10.73 -14.57
C GLU A 182 -15.68 -11.49 -14.45
N SER A 183 -14.56 -10.84 -14.80
CA SER A 183 -13.22 -11.41 -14.59
C SER A 183 -12.85 -11.48 -13.10
N TRP A 184 -13.46 -10.61 -12.32
CA TRP A 184 -13.20 -10.45 -10.89
C TRP A 184 -14.51 -10.36 -10.10
N PHE A 185 -14.46 -10.80 -8.86
CA PHE A 185 -15.44 -10.41 -7.84
C PHE A 185 -14.74 -9.84 -6.61
N VAL A 186 -15.48 -9.13 -5.79
CA VAL A 186 -14.95 -8.42 -4.62
C VAL A 186 -15.50 -9.03 -3.35
N ILE A 187 -14.62 -9.20 -2.36
CA ILE A 187 -14.99 -9.55 -0.98
C ILE A 187 -14.33 -8.57 0.00
N GLY A 188 -14.87 -8.46 1.19
CA GLY A 188 -14.28 -7.64 2.24
C GLY A 188 -12.85 -8.05 2.60
N GLY A 189 -12.05 -7.11 3.07
CA GLY A 189 -10.69 -7.37 3.55
C GLY A 189 -10.72 -8.32 4.74
N ASP A 190 -10.03 -9.46 4.61
CA ASP A 190 -9.94 -10.48 5.64
C ASP A 190 -8.46 -10.77 5.96
N LYS A 191 -8.00 -10.34 7.13
CA LYS A 191 -6.61 -10.56 7.57
C LYS A 191 -6.22 -12.02 7.60
N SER A 192 -7.14 -12.91 7.95
CA SER A 192 -6.87 -14.35 7.99
C SER A 192 -6.59 -14.92 6.60
N LEU A 193 -7.30 -14.41 5.61
CA LEU A 193 -7.09 -14.75 4.21
C LEU A 193 -5.83 -14.10 3.65
N ILE A 194 -5.60 -12.82 3.95
CA ILE A 194 -4.44 -12.07 3.46
C ILE A 194 -3.13 -12.67 3.99
N PHE A 195 -3.01 -12.83 5.32
CA PHE A 195 -1.78 -13.28 5.98
C PHE A 195 -1.74 -14.79 6.27
N GLY A 196 -2.77 -15.54 5.90
CA GLY A 196 -2.82 -16.99 6.08
C GLY A 196 -1.64 -17.69 5.41
N LYS A 197 -1.17 -18.79 6.01
CA LYS A 197 0.04 -19.51 5.58
C LYS A 197 -0.18 -20.40 4.35
N ASP A 198 -1.40 -20.92 4.18
CA ASP A 198 -1.75 -21.86 3.11
C ASP A 198 -2.12 -21.11 1.83
N ALA A 199 -1.12 -20.60 1.11
CA ALA A 199 -1.33 -19.77 -0.08
C ALA A 199 -2.22 -20.45 -1.14
N ASP A 200 -2.04 -21.76 -1.35
CA ASP A 200 -2.79 -22.54 -2.35
C ASP A 200 -4.27 -22.68 -2.02
N LYS A 201 -4.64 -22.58 -0.73
CA LYS A 201 -6.05 -22.70 -0.31
C LYS A 201 -6.79 -21.37 -0.32
N LYS A 202 -6.08 -20.25 -0.34
CA LYS A 202 -6.70 -18.92 -0.20
C LYS A 202 -7.76 -18.65 -1.26
N TRP A 203 -7.49 -19.01 -2.50
CA TRP A 203 -8.42 -18.76 -3.59
C TRP A 203 -9.73 -19.54 -3.42
N HIS A 204 -9.66 -20.84 -3.11
CA HIS A 204 -10.84 -21.64 -2.83
C HIS A 204 -11.63 -21.09 -1.63
N GLN A 205 -10.92 -20.70 -0.55
CA GLN A 205 -11.58 -20.06 0.61
C GLN A 205 -12.29 -18.76 0.25
N ALA A 206 -11.74 -17.98 -0.71
CA ALA A 206 -12.38 -16.77 -1.19
C ALA A 206 -13.61 -17.07 -2.07
N ILE A 207 -13.57 -18.10 -2.91
CA ILE A 207 -14.71 -18.59 -3.69
C ILE A 207 -15.86 -19.03 -2.75
N ASP A 208 -15.55 -19.81 -1.71
CA ASP A 208 -16.55 -20.26 -0.74
C ASP A 208 -17.24 -19.07 -0.04
N LYS A 209 -16.51 -18.00 0.27
CA LYS A 209 -17.09 -16.79 0.85
C LYS A 209 -18.05 -16.05 -0.09
N ARG A 210 -17.88 -16.13 -1.42
CA ARG A 210 -18.82 -15.57 -2.38
C ARG A 210 -20.19 -16.27 -2.35
N GLN A 211 -20.21 -17.57 -2.03
CA GLN A 211 -21.42 -18.41 -2.07
C GLN A 211 -22.29 -18.31 -0.81
N ILE A 212 -21.84 -17.64 0.24
CA ILE A 212 -22.61 -17.42 1.45
C ILE A 212 -23.43 -16.12 1.26
N PRO A 213 -24.77 -16.19 1.10
CA PRO A 213 -25.62 -15.00 1.08
C PRO A 213 -25.49 -14.28 2.44
N LEU A 214 -25.30 -12.95 2.40
CA LEU A 214 -25.39 -12.09 3.58
C LEU A 214 -26.81 -11.97 4.05
#